data_2cc17c1b74fd750298a2f9358c25d631
#
_entry.id   2cc17c1b74fd750298a2f9358c25d631
#
_cell.length_a   1.000
_cell.length_b   1.000
_cell.length_c   1.000
_cell.angle_alpha   90.00
_cell.angle_beta   90.00
_cell.angle_gamma   90.00
#
_symmetry.space_group_name_H-M   'P 1'
#
loop_
_entity.id
_entity.type
_entity.pdbx_description
1 polymer ?
#
loop_
_entity_poly.entity_id
_entity_poly.type
_entity_poly.pdbx_seq_one_letter_code
_entity_poly.pdbx_strand_id
1 'polypeptide(L)'
;MRKLSYMKYLTLLIALTVAAGSLMAQEDNNTLEEQTVVIYNEYSPVLKDASRIQSLPVIADTVKVEPKFEYSVTPTMYRTSFTPSKIPAATVKGEALKPLNTGLVKVGYGNYISPFAELYINSKRQKNYSIGIAAQHHSSFGKIRNYLNQKIYSGYDDSRIEAFGKKLFAKSVLSGKIYFSSNGINYYGYDPKVYGNTDTINWDTFDYVDTRDEVEKQRFNRVGANMAYESQLTGKKHWNYKLGLGYQYFFTKTKDYQHKIDVIANIGRSVKNISYGLDLGYLFNANKMAAYPNPNIVVGTIGFGVPAKMSSLNEMYLNAKPYFRFENEKWQIRAGANLCFDLINSQNEFYIYPDVYAQLNVSNTILPYISYGGHLQTNNLEFISTVNPFINSYEGYHNTSYQHEANLGVKANISSKIYLHINANYSHIDYMAFFVNDTTLPLQNKFKMEYMDVDRVGAYAELSMRDLTPGLDIMLKAHYYYYIKLGDSRVLNAPKIADARPWQRPDLDISLRASYRLTNKISFGVEGYFLNRCFAKEYVEGVPYAKKMKAVIDVNLFGEYKFDDNFSAFLYLNNIACQRYYIWNNYRAQGFNALVGLTYIF
;
A
#
# COMPACT_ATOMS: atom_id res chain seq x y z
N MET A 1 -18.07 -27.12 26.40
CA MET A 1 -19.36 -26.43 26.19
C MET A 1 -19.31 -25.26 25.16
N ARG A 2 -18.15 -24.67 24.82
CA ARG A 2 -18.07 -23.61 23.81
C ARG A 2 -18.29 -24.06 22.35
N LYS A 3 -17.94 -25.27 21.96
CA LYS A 3 -18.12 -25.80 20.58
C LYS A 3 -19.58 -25.93 20.11
N LEU A 4 -20.53 -26.18 21.03
CA LEU A 4 -21.96 -26.28 20.66
C LEU A 4 -22.62 -24.92 20.38
N SER A 5 -22.08 -23.82 20.90
CA SER A 5 -22.62 -22.47 20.66
C SER A 5 -22.36 -22.01 19.23
N TYR A 6 -21.17 -22.29 18.69
CA TYR A 6 -20.80 -21.83 17.33
C TYR A 6 -21.59 -22.54 16.22
N MET A 7 -21.92 -23.82 16.41
CA MET A 7 -22.76 -24.55 15.44
C MET A 7 -24.18 -23.98 15.34
N LYS A 8 -24.74 -23.46 16.43
CA LYS A 8 -26.05 -22.81 16.42
C LYS A 8 -26.06 -21.47 15.65
N TYR A 9 -24.96 -20.72 15.72
CA TYR A 9 -24.83 -19.47 14.95
C TYR A 9 -24.56 -19.73 13.48
N LEU A 10 -23.83 -20.80 13.14
CA LEU A 10 -23.58 -21.20 11.76
C LEU A 10 -24.87 -21.67 11.06
N THR A 11 -25.70 -22.46 11.75
CA THR A 11 -27.01 -22.88 11.21
C THR A 11 -27.97 -21.71 11.09
N LEU A 12 -27.93 -20.74 12.00
CA LEU A 12 -28.74 -19.51 11.91
C LEU A 12 -28.33 -18.63 10.71
N LEU A 13 -27.02 -18.52 10.48
CA LEU A 13 -26.49 -17.74 9.35
C LEU A 13 -26.84 -18.39 8.01
N ILE A 14 -26.72 -19.71 7.90
CA ILE A 14 -27.12 -20.47 6.70
C ILE A 14 -28.62 -20.41 6.49
N ALA A 15 -29.43 -20.47 7.54
CA ALA A 15 -30.87 -20.31 7.46
C ALA A 15 -31.29 -18.90 7.02
N LEU A 16 -30.58 -17.85 7.45
CA LEU A 16 -30.83 -16.48 7.04
C LEU A 16 -30.50 -16.24 5.56
N THR A 17 -29.42 -16.85 5.06
CA THR A 17 -29.04 -16.74 3.64
C THR A 17 -29.97 -17.50 2.71
N VAL A 18 -30.49 -18.65 3.15
CA VAL A 18 -31.50 -19.44 2.40
C VAL A 18 -32.87 -18.75 2.43
N ALA A 19 -33.28 -18.16 3.57
CA ALA A 19 -34.53 -17.42 3.69
C ALA A 19 -34.53 -16.11 2.86
N ALA A 20 -33.40 -15.45 2.72
CA ALA A 20 -33.25 -14.26 1.86
C ALA A 20 -33.35 -14.62 0.36
N GLY A 21 -32.98 -15.83 -0.03
CA GLY A 21 -33.07 -16.33 -1.41
C GLY A 21 -34.51 -16.72 -1.83
N SER A 22 -35.37 -17.11 -0.89
CA SER A 22 -36.74 -17.55 -1.19
C SER A 22 -37.80 -16.43 -1.25
N LEU A 23 -37.46 -15.22 -0.82
CA LEU A 23 -38.37 -14.07 -0.88
C LEU A 23 -38.38 -13.31 -2.22
N MET A 24 -37.60 -13.74 -3.21
CA MET A 24 -37.42 -13.02 -4.49
C MET A 24 -37.92 -13.75 -5.71
N ALA A 25 -38.89 -14.66 -5.57
CA ALA A 25 -39.56 -15.31 -6.72
C ALA A 25 -40.98 -14.74 -6.91
N GLN A 26 -41.06 -13.50 -7.34
CA GLN A 26 -42.27 -12.97 -7.97
C GLN A 26 -41.89 -12.06 -9.14
N GLU A 27 -42.24 -12.53 -10.32
CA GLU A 27 -42.17 -11.83 -11.62
C GLU A 27 -43.18 -10.70 -11.67
N ASP A 28 -42.72 -9.52 -12.12
CA ASP A 28 -43.63 -8.58 -12.78
C ASP A 28 -42.96 -7.93 -13.99
N ASN A 29 -43.73 -7.97 -15.08
CA ASN A 29 -43.37 -7.48 -16.41
C ASN A 29 -43.54 -5.96 -16.56
N ASN A 30 -42.72 -5.43 -17.44
CA ASN A 30 -42.85 -4.17 -18.20
C ASN A 30 -42.43 -2.86 -17.50
N THR A 31 -41.31 -2.33 -17.97
CA THR A 31 -41.23 -1.07 -18.77
C THR A 31 -39.76 -0.77 -19.09
N LEU A 32 -39.54 -0.33 -20.33
CA LEU A 32 -38.25 0.16 -20.83
C LEU A 32 -37.91 1.51 -20.14
N GLU A 33 -36.87 1.54 -19.31
CA GLU A 33 -36.29 2.78 -18.83
C GLU A 33 -34.86 2.95 -19.36
N GLU A 34 -34.58 4.18 -19.81
CA GLU A 34 -33.30 4.61 -20.32
C GLU A 34 -32.17 4.34 -19.33
N GLN A 35 -31.12 3.65 -19.78
CA GLN A 35 -29.95 3.35 -18.97
C GLN A 35 -28.94 4.50 -19.03
N THR A 36 -28.79 5.20 -17.92
CA THR A 36 -27.62 6.06 -17.69
C THR A 36 -26.45 5.19 -17.23
N VAL A 37 -25.48 4.97 -18.08
CA VAL A 37 -24.24 4.25 -17.75
C VAL A 37 -23.31 5.20 -17.02
N VAL A 38 -23.17 5.05 -15.70
CA VAL A 38 -22.13 5.70 -14.92
C VAL A 38 -20.90 4.82 -14.95
N ILE A 39 -19.92 5.18 -15.75
CA ILE A 39 -18.61 4.52 -15.81
C ILE A 39 -17.73 5.12 -14.71
N TYR A 40 -17.49 4.36 -13.65
CA TYR A 40 -16.40 4.68 -12.71
C TYR A 40 -15.09 4.20 -13.31
N ASN A 41 -14.40 5.10 -14.00
CA ASN A 41 -12.99 4.92 -14.28
C ASN A 41 -12.22 5.44 -13.05
N GLU A 42 -11.34 4.63 -12.50
CA GLU A 42 -10.25 5.13 -11.67
C GLU A 42 -9.45 6.13 -12.51
N TYR A 43 -9.65 7.39 -12.23
CA TYR A 43 -9.03 8.47 -12.99
C TYR A 43 -7.56 8.60 -12.56
N SER A 44 -6.67 8.03 -13.36
CA SER A 44 -5.28 8.43 -13.37
C SER A 44 -5.18 9.78 -14.07
N PRO A 45 -4.79 10.87 -13.38
CA PRO A 45 -4.73 12.18 -14.01
C PRO A 45 -3.62 12.22 -15.06
N VAL A 46 -4.00 12.11 -16.31
CA VAL A 46 -3.16 12.49 -17.44
C VAL A 46 -3.42 13.97 -17.70
N LEU A 47 -2.40 14.77 -17.45
CA LEU A 47 -2.43 16.20 -17.73
C LEU A 47 -2.64 16.46 -19.21
N LYS A 48 -3.80 16.98 -19.57
CA LYS A 48 -4.06 17.55 -20.89
C LYS A 48 -3.86 19.06 -20.83
N ASP A 49 -2.90 19.55 -21.60
CA ASP A 49 -2.79 20.97 -21.90
C ASP A 49 -3.98 21.39 -22.78
N ALA A 50 -4.90 22.16 -22.20
CA ALA A 50 -5.90 22.88 -22.96
C ALA A 50 -5.28 24.24 -23.37
N SER A 51 -4.76 24.35 -24.58
CA SER A 51 -4.41 25.62 -25.15
C SER A 51 -5.70 26.32 -25.61
N ARG A 52 -5.98 27.46 -25.00
CA ARG A 52 -7.06 28.34 -25.37
C ARG A 52 -6.62 29.09 -26.64
N ILE A 53 -7.27 28.83 -27.76
CA ILE A 53 -7.08 29.62 -28.99
C ILE A 53 -7.67 31.02 -28.74
N GLN A 54 -6.82 32.01 -28.52
CA GLN A 54 -7.17 33.42 -28.57
C GLN A 54 -6.79 33.95 -29.93
N SER A 55 -7.69 33.83 -30.89
CA SER A 55 -7.69 34.67 -32.07
C SER A 55 -9.09 35.22 -32.26
N LEU A 56 -9.27 36.47 -31.94
CA LEU A 56 -10.45 37.22 -32.33
C LEU A 56 -10.36 37.44 -33.84
N PRO A 57 -11.40 37.09 -34.61
CA PRO A 57 -11.43 37.45 -36.03
C PRO A 57 -11.57 38.97 -36.14
N VAL A 58 -10.61 39.60 -36.81
CA VAL A 58 -10.74 41.00 -37.21
C VAL A 58 -11.67 41.04 -38.43
N ILE A 59 -12.90 41.49 -38.24
CA ILE A 59 -13.80 41.81 -39.33
C ILE A 59 -13.48 43.22 -39.80
N ALA A 60 -12.81 43.35 -40.93
CA ALA A 60 -12.70 44.60 -41.64
C ALA A 60 -13.97 44.82 -42.46
N ASP A 61 -14.88 45.58 -41.92
CA ASP A 61 -16.09 46.01 -42.65
C ASP A 61 -15.76 47.33 -43.36
N THR A 62 -15.66 47.26 -44.66
CA THR A 62 -15.52 48.43 -45.51
C THR A 62 -16.34 48.27 -46.78
N VAL A 63 -17.65 48.27 -46.67
CA VAL A 63 -18.54 48.81 -47.75
C VAL A 63 -19.93 49.05 -47.15
N LYS A 64 -20.33 50.30 -46.99
CA LYS A 64 -21.70 50.72 -46.79
C LYS A 64 -22.40 50.69 -48.13
N VAL A 65 -23.20 49.67 -48.36
CA VAL A 65 -24.15 49.65 -49.50
C VAL A 65 -25.53 49.97 -48.94
N GLU A 66 -26.11 51.09 -49.37
CA GLU A 66 -27.51 51.40 -49.10
C GLU A 66 -28.36 50.85 -50.26
N PRO A 67 -29.07 49.72 -50.07
CA PRO A 67 -29.95 49.21 -51.10
C PRO A 67 -31.29 49.94 -51.04
N LYS A 68 -31.70 50.56 -52.13
CA LYS A 68 -33.08 50.99 -52.32
C LYS A 68 -33.91 49.76 -52.77
N PHE A 69 -34.83 49.35 -51.93
CA PHE A 69 -35.76 48.27 -52.28
C PHE A 69 -37.10 48.88 -52.74
N GLU A 70 -37.52 48.60 -53.95
CA GLU A 70 -38.93 48.75 -54.39
C GLU A 70 -39.61 47.41 -54.27
N TYR A 71 -40.60 47.32 -53.39
CA TYR A 71 -41.36 46.10 -53.21
C TYR A 71 -42.66 46.18 -54.01
N SER A 72 -42.83 45.29 -54.99
CA SER A 72 -44.14 44.97 -55.55
C SER A 72 -44.61 43.62 -54.95
N VAL A 73 -45.65 43.67 -54.11
CA VAL A 73 -46.22 42.44 -53.51
C VAL A 73 -47.25 41.87 -54.44
N THR A 74 -46.92 40.79 -55.12
CA THR A 74 -47.90 39.99 -55.85
C THR A 74 -48.33 38.80 -54.94
N PRO A 75 -49.56 38.73 -54.46
CA PRO A 75 -49.98 37.65 -53.60
C PRO A 75 -50.13 36.35 -54.40
N THR A 76 -49.13 35.50 -54.34
CA THR A 76 -49.19 34.14 -54.88
C THR A 76 -49.28 33.15 -53.73
N MET A 77 -50.40 32.46 -53.57
CA MET A 77 -50.52 31.38 -52.61
C MET A 77 -49.71 30.16 -53.09
N TYR A 78 -48.53 30.02 -52.53
CA TYR A 78 -47.76 28.78 -52.65
C TYR A 78 -48.04 27.87 -51.44
N ARG A 79 -48.62 26.74 -51.69
CA ARG A 79 -48.62 25.63 -50.73
C ARG A 79 -47.23 24.97 -50.77
N THR A 80 -46.35 25.36 -49.90
CA THR A 80 -45.07 24.67 -49.70
C THR A 80 -45.28 23.54 -48.72
N SER A 81 -45.41 22.31 -49.20
CA SER A 81 -45.17 21.15 -48.40
C SER A 81 -43.67 20.95 -48.26
N PHE A 82 -43.11 21.54 -47.21
CA PHE A 82 -41.69 21.36 -46.88
C PHE A 82 -41.56 20.08 -46.06
N THR A 83 -40.99 19.02 -46.64
CA THR A 83 -40.54 17.86 -45.89
C THR A 83 -39.13 18.14 -45.43
N PRO A 84 -38.87 18.43 -44.14
CA PRO A 84 -37.49 18.68 -43.69
C PRO A 84 -36.65 17.42 -43.92
N SER A 85 -35.59 17.57 -44.71
CA SER A 85 -34.58 16.52 -44.81
C SER A 85 -33.97 16.27 -43.44
N LYS A 86 -33.94 15.00 -43.00
CA LYS A 86 -33.28 14.64 -41.75
C LYS A 86 -31.81 15.08 -41.81
N ILE A 87 -31.44 16.01 -40.92
CA ILE A 87 -30.04 16.41 -40.74
C ILE A 87 -29.29 15.16 -40.28
N PRO A 88 -28.27 14.68 -41.03
CA PRO A 88 -27.47 13.55 -40.56
C PRO A 88 -26.81 13.95 -39.24
N ALA A 89 -26.85 13.08 -38.24
CA ALA A 89 -26.22 13.31 -36.96
C ALA A 89 -24.72 13.63 -37.18
N ALA A 90 -24.27 14.74 -36.61
CA ALA A 90 -22.87 15.12 -36.70
C ALA A 90 -22.02 14.00 -36.07
N THR A 91 -21.22 13.34 -36.88
CA THR A 91 -20.21 12.41 -36.39
C THR A 91 -19.09 13.23 -35.77
N VAL A 92 -19.06 13.34 -34.45
CA VAL A 92 -17.93 13.90 -33.71
C VAL A 92 -16.74 12.97 -33.98
N LYS A 93 -15.78 13.38 -34.77
CA LYS A 93 -14.49 12.69 -34.84
C LYS A 93 -13.86 12.82 -33.46
N GLY A 94 -13.75 11.71 -32.74
CA GLY A 94 -13.01 11.68 -31.47
C GLY A 94 -11.62 12.28 -31.66
N GLU A 95 -11.11 12.97 -30.66
CA GLU A 95 -9.74 13.49 -30.67
C GLU A 95 -8.74 12.37 -31.01
N ALA A 96 -7.78 12.71 -31.87
CA ALA A 96 -6.71 11.77 -32.22
C ALA A 96 -5.98 11.38 -30.93
N LEU A 97 -5.90 10.09 -30.66
CA LEU A 97 -5.21 9.57 -29.48
C LEU A 97 -3.74 9.99 -29.56
N LYS A 98 -3.25 10.70 -28.55
CA LYS A 98 -1.82 11.06 -28.46
C LYS A 98 -0.96 9.79 -28.55
N PRO A 99 0.20 9.83 -29.24
CA PRO A 99 1.14 8.73 -29.26
C PRO A 99 1.60 8.42 -27.82
N LEU A 100 1.66 7.14 -27.47
CA LEU A 100 2.18 6.71 -26.18
C LEU A 100 3.70 6.57 -26.27
N ASN A 101 4.40 7.12 -25.28
CA ASN A 101 5.81 6.85 -25.08
C ASN A 101 6.02 5.36 -24.78
N THR A 102 7.06 4.76 -25.33
CA THR A 102 7.36 3.34 -25.18
C THR A 102 8.27 3.05 -24.01
N GLY A 103 9.04 4.02 -23.58
CA GLY A 103 9.97 3.81 -22.48
C GLY A 103 10.35 5.09 -21.75
N LEU A 104 10.93 4.87 -20.56
CA LEU A 104 11.52 5.89 -19.71
C LEU A 104 12.79 5.31 -19.10
N VAL A 105 13.87 6.05 -19.18
CA VAL A 105 15.11 5.80 -18.45
C VAL A 105 15.36 6.98 -17.54
N LYS A 106 15.65 6.71 -16.27
CA LYS A 106 16.00 7.71 -15.28
C LYS A 106 17.27 7.26 -14.56
N VAL A 107 18.29 8.11 -14.55
CA VAL A 107 19.58 7.82 -13.91
C VAL A 107 20.01 8.98 -13.05
N GLY A 108 20.59 8.69 -11.89
CA GLY A 108 21.02 9.71 -10.96
C GLY A 108 22.12 9.25 -10.04
N TYR A 109 22.70 10.20 -9.32
CA TYR A 109 23.76 9.94 -8.36
C TYR A 109 23.65 10.89 -7.17
N GLY A 110 23.88 10.37 -5.97
CA GLY A 110 23.73 11.10 -4.72
C GLY A 110 25.00 11.21 -3.88
N ASN A 111 24.98 12.09 -2.88
CA ASN A 111 26.13 12.45 -2.05
C ASN A 111 26.64 11.33 -1.11
N TYR A 112 25.85 10.27 -0.84
CA TYR A 112 26.27 9.08 -0.09
C TYR A 112 26.81 7.97 -0.99
N ILE A 113 27.40 8.33 -2.13
CA ILE A 113 27.75 7.35 -3.19
C ILE A 113 26.48 6.53 -3.50
N SER A 114 25.42 7.24 -3.90
CA SER A 114 24.08 6.66 -4.08
C SER A 114 23.71 6.62 -5.57
N PRO A 115 24.09 5.57 -6.32
CA PRO A 115 23.60 5.35 -7.66
C PRO A 115 22.10 5.05 -7.64
N PHE A 116 21.41 5.64 -8.60
CA PHE A 116 19.99 5.50 -8.82
C PHE A 116 19.71 5.26 -10.30
N ALA A 117 18.89 4.27 -10.61
CA ALA A 117 18.45 3.97 -11.96
C ALA A 117 17.03 3.43 -12.00
N GLU A 118 16.24 3.90 -12.94
CA GLU A 118 14.93 3.35 -13.28
C GLU A 118 14.82 3.15 -14.79
N LEU A 119 14.19 2.06 -15.19
CA LEU A 119 13.88 1.72 -16.57
C LEU A 119 12.44 1.24 -16.64
N TYR A 120 11.67 1.82 -17.52
CA TYR A 120 10.31 1.36 -17.84
C TYR A 120 10.19 1.24 -19.34
N ILE A 121 9.79 0.07 -19.82
CA ILE A 121 9.52 -0.20 -21.24
C ILE A 121 8.15 -0.83 -21.34
N ASN A 122 7.28 -0.25 -22.16
CA ASN A 122 5.94 -0.74 -22.39
C ASN A 122 5.66 -0.92 -23.88
N SER A 123 4.84 -1.91 -24.20
CA SER A 123 4.36 -2.07 -25.56
C SER A 123 3.53 -0.85 -25.98
N LYS A 124 3.64 -0.45 -27.25
CA LYS A 124 2.70 0.52 -27.84
C LYS A 124 1.27 0.02 -27.71
N ARG A 125 0.31 0.93 -27.85
CA ARG A 125 -1.12 0.61 -27.76
C ARG A 125 -1.50 -0.52 -28.74
N GLN A 126 -1.89 -1.66 -28.16
CA GLN A 126 -2.39 -2.82 -28.86
C GLN A 126 -3.82 -3.11 -28.38
N LYS A 127 -4.68 -3.59 -29.29
CA LYS A 127 -6.08 -3.90 -28.96
C LYS A 127 -6.24 -5.09 -28.01
N ASN A 128 -5.36 -6.08 -28.12
CA ASN A 128 -5.55 -7.37 -27.49
C ASN A 128 -4.55 -7.71 -26.39
N TYR A 129 -3.44 -6.97 -26.28
CA TYR A 129 -2.43 -7.23 -25.25
C TYR A 129 -1.66 -5.97 -24.84
N SER A 130 -1.08 -6.02 -23.67
CA SER A 130 -0.10 -5.04 -23.18
C SER A 130 0.99 -5.79 -22.45
N ILE A 131 2.25 -5.47 -22.74
CA ILE A 131 3.42 -6.08 -22.11
C ILE A 131 4.34 -4.95 -21.69
N GLY A 132 4.96 -5.08 -20.50
CA GLY A 132 5.92 -4.11 -20.01
C GLY A 132 7.00 -4.76 -19.16
N ILE A 133 8.12 -4.05 -19.04
CA ILE A 133 9.23 -4.36 -18.15
C ILE A 133 9.52 -3.12 -17.33
N ALA A 134 9.73 -3.30 -16.02
CA ALA A 134 10.20 -2.27 -15.13
C ALA A 134 11.43 -2.76 -14.38
N ALA A 135 12.46 -1.93 -14.26
CA ALA A 135 13.63 -2.20 -13.46
C ALA A 135 13.98 -0.95 -12.65
N GLN A 136 14.32 -1.13 -11.38
CA GLN A 136 14.71 -0.07 -10.46
C GLN A 136 15.93 -0.50 -9.66
N HIS A 137 16.83 0.42 -9.44
CA HIS A 137 17.97 0.24 -8.55
C HIS A 137 18.22 1.53 -7.76
N HIS A 138 18.34 1.40 -6.45
CA HIS A 138 18.80 2.48 -5.58
C HIS A 138 19.70 1.91 -4.49
N SER A 139 20.89 2.43 -4.36
CA SER A 139 21.81 2.01 -3.32
C SER A 139 22.49 3.21 -2.68
N SER A 140 23.05 3.00 -1.50
CA SER A 140 23.85 3.97 -0.78
C SER A 140 25.00 3.28 -0.06
N PHE A 141 26.20 3.78 -0.24
CA PHE A 141 27.41 3.30 0.43
C PHE A 141 27.86 4.27 1.52
N GLY A 142 26.92 5.01 2.09
CA GLY A 142 27.17 6.06 3.06
C GLY A 142 27.53 5.57 4.44
N LYS A 143 28.20 6.47 5.16
CA LYS A 143 28.47 6.33 6.60
C LYS A 143 27.67 7.36 7.38
N ILE A 144 27.07 6.95 8.49
CA ILE A 144 26.40 7.84 9.45
C ILE A 144 27.30 8.07 10.67
N ARG A 145 26.93 9.05 11.46
CA ARG A 145 27.55 9.25 12.78
C ARG A 145 26.61 8.73 13.87
N ASN A 146 27.10 7.83 14.73
CA ASN A 146 26.36 7.38 15.90
C ASN A 146 26.27 8.51 16.96
N TYR A 147 25.73 8.25 18.14
CA TYR A 147 25.63 9.24 19.21
C TYR A 147 26.96 9.60 19.84
N LEU A 148 28.00 8.76 19.74
CA LEU A 148 29.38 9.06 20.13
C LEU A 148 30.17 9.78 19.01
N ASN A 149 29.51 10.23 17.95
CA ASN A 149 30.09 10.90 16.79
C ASN A 149 31.05 10.04 15.93
N GLN A 150 31.11 8.71 16.15
CA GLN A 150 31.89 7.77 15.36
C GLN A 150 31.19 7.51 14.03
N LYS A 151 31.96 7.35 12.94
CA LYS A 151 31.42 7.03 11.59
C LYS A 151 31.20 5.53 11.50
N ILE A 152 29.94 5.14 11.25
CA ILE A 152 29.53 3.74 11.07
C ILE A 152 28.97 3.58 9.66
N TYR A 153 29.29 2.47 8.99
CA TYR A 153 28.76 2.14 7.68
C TYR A 153 27.29 1.74 7.77
N SER A 154 26.44 2.49 7.06
CA SER A 154 24.98 2.29 7.03
C SER A 154 24.45 2.09 5.62
N GLY A 155 25.26 1.47 4.77
CA GLY A 155 24.91 1.24 3.38
C GLY A 155 23.70 0.31 3.23
N TYR A 156 22.97 0.50 2.14
CA TYR A 156 21.87 -0.34 1.72
C TYR A 156 21.82 -0.43 0.20
N ASP A 157 21.15 -1.44 -0.32
CA ASP A 157 20.78 -1.51 -1.72
C ASP A 157 19.37 -2.07 -1.89
N ASP A 158 18.66 -1.53 -2.86
CA ASP A 158 17.33 -1.98 -3.26
C ASP A 158 17.28 -2.10 -4.78
N SER A 159 17.04 -3.31 -5.26
CA SER A 159 16.97 -3.63 -6.67
C SER A 159 15.70 -4.41 -6.95
N ARG A 160 14.99 -4.01 -7.99
CA ARG A 160 13.78 -4.70 -8.44
C ARG A 160 13.74 -4.75 -9.96
N ILE A 161 13.38 -5.88 -10.49
CA ILE A 161 13.04 -6.06 -11.90
C ILE A 161 11.74 -6.82 -12.00
N GLU A 162 10.84 -6.38 -12.86
CA GLU A 162 9.60 -7.08 -13.12
C GLU A 162 9.23 -7.01 -14.59
N ALA A 163 8.67 -8.10 -15.10
CA ALA A 163 8.02 -8.16 -16.40
C ALA A 163 6.55 -8.49 -16.18
N PHE A 164 5.68 -7.75 -16.81
CA PHE A 164 4.25 -7.91 -16.66
C PHE A 164 3.55 -7.83 -18.01
N GLY A 165 2.37 -8.45 -18.05
CA GLY A 165 1.57 -8.40 -19.25
C GLY A 165 0.13 -8.73 -18.97
N LYS A 166 -0.73 -8.29 -19.87
CA LYS A 166 -2.13 -8.65 -19.90
C LYS A 166 -2.59 -8.93 -21.31
N LYS A 167 -3.46 -9.92 -21.46
CA LYS A 167 -4.14 -10.26 -22.70
C LYS A 167 -5.63 -10.03 -22.52
N LEU A 168 -6.19 -9.23 -23.39
CA LEU A 168 -7.60 -8.90 -23.42
C LEU A 168 -8.33 -9.87 -24.36
N PHE A 169 -9.29 -10.61 -23.84
CA PHE A 169 -10.22 -11.42 -24.60
C PHE A 169 -11.55 -10.68 -24.70
N ALA A 170 -12.46 -11.17 -25.53
CA ALA A 170 -13.78 -10.53 -25.70
C ALA A 170 -14.60 -10.42 -24.39
N LYS A 171 -14.41 -11.34 -23.43
CA LYS A 171 -15.19 -11.42 -22.19
C LYS A 171 -14.33 -11.55 -20.92
N SER A 172 -13.01 -11.54 -21.05
CA SER A 172 -12.10 -11.78 -19.93
C SER A 172 -10.74 -11.15 -20.17
N VAL A 173 -9.97 -11.01 -19.10
CA VAL A 173 -8.56 -10.58 -19.10
C VAL A 173 -7.72 -11.62 -18.41
N LEU A 174 -6.63 -11.98 -19.03
CA LEU A 174 -5.55 -12.71 -18.40
C LEU A 174 -4.40 -11.72 -18.14
N SER A 175 -3.99 -11.59 -16.90
CA SER A 175 -2.83 -10.78 -16.50
C SER A 175 -1.80 -11.65 -15.80
N GLY A 176 -0.53 -11.31 -15.97
CA GLY A 176 0.56 -12.00 -15.33
C GLY A 176 1.74 -11.08 -15.05
N LYS A 177 2.50 -11.41 -14.02
CA LYS A 177 3.70 -10.70 -13.62
C LYS A 177 4.72 -11.69 -13.06
N ILE A 178 5.97 -11.55 -13.50
CA ILE A 178 7.13 -12.18 -12.87
C ILE A 178 8.05 -11.10 -12.34
N TYR A 179 8.66 -11.32 -11.20
CA TYR A 179 9.53 -10.33 -10.59
C TYR A 179 10.67 -10.96 -9.80
N PHE A 180 11.74 -10.18 -9.71
CA PHE A 180 12.84 -10.39 -8.79
C PHE A 180 13.07 -9.10 -8.02
N SER A 181 13.29 -9.20 -6.71
CA SER A 181 13.74 -8.08 -5.88
C SER A 181 14.80 -8.52 -4.89
N SER A 182 15.76 -7.63 -4.63
CA SER A 182 16.86 -7.85 -3.71
C SER A 182 17.06 -6.60 -2.87
N ASN A 183 16.96 -6.75 -1.54
CA ASN A 183 17.18 -5.68 -0.57
C ASN A 183 18.37 -6.06 0.32
N GLY A 184 19.44 -5.30 0.26
CA GLY A 184 20.62 -5.44 1.12
C GLY A 184 20.62 -4.37 2.22
N ILE A 185 20.93 -4.75 3.44
CA ILE A 185 21.04 -3.86 4.60
C ILE A 185 22.26 -4.18 5.43
N ASN A 186 22.64 -3.24 6.30
CA ASN A 186 23.68 -3.43 7.31
C ASN A 186 23.10 -3.30 8.71
N TYR A 187 23.51 -4.17 9.63
CA TYR A 187 23.08 -4.17 11.03
C TYR A 187 23.97 -3.25 11.88
N TYR A 188 23.86 -1.94 11.68
CA TYR A 188 24.68 -0.92 12.36
C TYR A 188 24.08 -0.40 13.67
N GLY A 189 22.95 -0.94 14.13
CA GLY A 189 22.19 -0.45 15.28
C GLY A 189 22.66 -0.95 16.65
N TYR A 190 23.94 -1.16 16.88
CA TYR A 190 24.49 -1.55 18.17
C TYR A 190 24.83 -0.33 19.06
N ASP A 191 24.89 -0.55 20.39
CA ASP A 191 25.30 0.47 21.33
C ASP A 191 26.84 0.48 21.46
N PRO A 192 27.53 1.52 20.94
CA PRO A 192 28.97 1.55 20.97
C PRO A 192 29.55 1.78 22.36
N LYS A 193 28.77 2.15 23.38
CA LYS A 193 29.22 2.19 24.77
C LYS A 193 29.46 0.79 25.33
N VAL A 194 28.61 -0.16 24.90
CA VAL A 194 28.69 -1.56 25.35
C VAL A 194 29.75 -2.32 24.56
N TYR A 195 29.80 -2.08 23.24
CA TYR A 195 30.56 -2.93 22.31
C TYR A 195 31.73 -2.21 21.59
N GLY A 196 31.92 -0.92 21.84
CA GLY A 196 32.94 -0.12 21.17
C GLY A 196 32.63 0.13 19.68
N ASN A 197 33.67 0.41 18.90
CA ASN A 197 33.58 0.45 17.45
C ASN A 197 33.68 -0.98 16.91
N THR A 198 32.93 -1.34 15.86
CA THR A 198 33.03 -2.65 15.19
C THR A 198 34.43 -2.96 14.69
N ASP A 199 35.22 -1.93 14.37
CA ASP A 199 36.63 -2.09 14.01
C ASP A 199 37.55 -2.54 15.19
N THR A 200 37.06 -2.42 16.44
CA THR A 200 37.75 -2.83 17.66
C THR A 200 37.18 -4.10 18.28
N ILE A 201 36.07 -4.62 17.76
CA ILE A 201 35.55 -5.91 18.18
C ILE A 201 36.52 -6.98 17.68
N ASN A 202 37.08 -7.74 18.61
CA ASN A 202 37.90 -8.88 18.26
C ASN A 202 37.02 -10.01 17.75
N TRP A 203 36.84 -10.07 16.44
CA TRP A 203 36.03 -11.07 15.76
C TRP A 203 36.60 -12.50 15.90
N ASP A 204 37.87 -12.64 16.21
CA ASP A 204 38.53 -13.93 16.44
C ASP A 204 38.06 -14.61 17.75
N THR A 205 37.46 -13.83 18.69
CA THR A 205 36.85 -14.41 19.90
C THR A 205 35.45 -14.97 19.67
N PHE A 206 34.83 -14.66 18.53
CA PHE A 206 33.62 -15.31 18.08
C PHE A 206 34.05 -16.58 17.33
N ASP A 207 33.99 -17.71 17.95
CA ASP A 207 34.31 -19.06 17.40
C ASP A 207 33.43 -19.45 16.18
N TYR A 208 33.15 -18.51 15.30
CA TYR A 208 32.19 -18.58 14.24
C TYR A 208 32.77 -18.16 12.90
N VAL A 209 32.93 -19.17 12.08
CA VAL A 209 33.62 -19.14 10.77
C VAL A 209 32.80 -18.43 9.72
N ASP A 210 32.54 -17.35 9.55
CA ASP A 210 31.84 -16.57 8.49
C ASP A 210 31.07 -15.34 9.06
N THR A 211 31.48 -14.92 10.19
CA THR A 211 30.65 -14.20 11.13
C THR A 211 30.47 -12.73 10.86
N ARG A 212 31.54 -12.04 10.43
CA ARG A 212 31.47 -10.58 10.26
C ARG A 212 30.40 -10.18 9.26
N ASP A 213 30.36 -10.87 8.12
CA ASP A 213 29.41 -10.60 7.04
C ASP A 213 27.98 -10.96 7.41
N GLU A 214 27.74 -12.02 8.20
CA GLU A 214 26.41 -12.42 8.64
C GLU A 214 25.87 -11.58 9.80
N VAL A 215 26.77 -11.14 10.68
CA VAL A 215 26.42 -10.26 11.81
C VAL A 215 26.19 -8.82 11.34
N GLU A 216 26.94 -8.35 10.35
CA GLU A 216 26.89 -6.97 9.87
C GLU A 216 25.92 -6.75 8.71
N LYS A 217 25.63 -7.78 7.90
CA LYS A 217 24.88 -7.62 6.64
C LYS A 217 23.78 -8.65 6.50
N GLN A 218 22.67 -8.22 5.94
CA GLN A 218 21.59 -9.09 5.49
C GLN A 218 21.18 -8.74 4.07
N ARG A 219 20.69 -9.75 3.36
CA ARG A 219 20.12 -9.58 2.03
C ARG A 219 18.85 -10.41 1.92
N PHE A 220 17.78 -9.75 1.55
CA PHE A 220 16.47 -10.33 1.32
C PHE A 220 16.20 -10.42 -0.17
N ASN A 221 16.06 -11.61 -0.69
CA ASN A 221 15.79 -11.84 -2.10
C ASN A 221 14.39 -12.41 -2.27
N ARG A 222 13.68 -11.97 -3.29
CA ARG A 222 12.34 -12.42 -3.65
C ARG A 222 12.29 -12.71 -5.14
N VAL A 223 11.85 -13.91 -5.49
CA VAL A 223 11.50 -14.30 -6.86
C VAL A 223 10.05 -14.70 -6.85
N GLY A 224 9.25 -14.16 -7.75
CA GLY A 224 7.84 -14.52 -7.75
C GLY A 224 7.18 -14.39 -9.11
N ALA A 225 6.05 -15.07 -9.22
CA ALA A 225 5.16 -15.02 -10.36
C ALA A 225 3.72 -14.95 -9.89
N ASN A 226 2.95 -14.04 -10.47
CA ASN A 226 1.52 -13.90 -10.21
C ASN A 226 0.77 -13.97 -11.52
N MET A 227 -0.36 -14.65 -11.53
CA MET A 227 -1.27 -14.74 -12.67
C MET A 227 -2.71 -14.51 -12.18
N ALA A 228 -3.49 -13.76 -12.94
CA ALA A 228 -4.91 -13.58 -12.66
C ALA A 228 -5.73 -13.64 -13.94
N TYR A 229 -6.87 -14.32 -13.85
CA TYR A 229 -7.86 -14.41 -14.90
C TYR A 229 -9.19 -13.87 -14.38
N GLU A 230 -9.70 -12.82 -15.00
CA GLU A 230 -10.89 -12.13 -14.54
C GLU A 230 -11.89 -11.89 -15.68
N SER A 231 -13.19 -11.93 -15.35
CA SER A 231 -14.25 -11.62 -16.29
C SER A 231 -14.32 -10.12 -16.55
N GLN A 232 -14.61 -9.74 -17.81
CA GLN A 232 -14.90 -8.37 -18.23
C GLN A 232 -16.38 -8.17 -18.60
N LEU A 233 -17.26 -9.03 -18.12
CA LEU A 233 -18.67 -8.95 -18.46
C LEU A 233 -19.30 -7.80 -17.66
N THR A 234 -19.61 -6.71 -18.36
CA THR A 234 -20.43 -5.62 -17.83
C THR A 234 -21.91 -5.95 -18.02
N GLY A 235 -22.66 -6.02 -16.92
CA GLY A 235 -24.11 -6.21 -16.96
C GLY A 235 -24.68 -6.99 -15.78
N LYS A 236 -25.89 -6.62 -15.38
CA LYS A 236 -26.59 -7.10 -14.18
C LYS A 236 -27.02 -8.60 -14.23
N LYS A 237 -26.72 -9.32 -15.32
CA LYS A 237 -27.17 -10.74 -15.49
C LYS A 237 -26.01 -11.74 -15.55
N HIS A 238 -24.76 -11.30 -15.53
CA HIS A 238 -23.61 -12.19 -15.69
C HIS A 238 -22.94 -12.49 -14.34
N TRP A 239 -22.35 -13.68 -14.25
CA TRP A 239 -21.45 -14.00 -13.18
C TRP A 239 -20.09 -13.33 -13.45
N ASN A 240 -19.63 -12.57 -12.48
CA ASN A 240 -18.28 -12.03 -12.47
C ASN A 240 -17.40 -12.96 -11.65
N TYR A 241 -16.23 -13.27 -12.18
CA TYR A 241 -15.26 -14.12 -11.52
C TYR A 241 -13.86 -13.56 -11.68
N LYS A 242 -13.04 -13.85 -10.68
CA LYS A 242 -11.61 -13.60 -10.70
C LYS A 242 -10.92 -14.77 -10.04
N LEU A 243 -9.95 -15.35 -10.75
CA LEU A 243 -9.07 -16.40 -10.25
C LEU A 243 -7.65 -15.85 -10.29
N GLY A 244 -6.94 -15.91 -9.16
CA GLY A 244 -5.55 -15.50 -9.04
C GLY A 244 -4.71 -16.61 -8.45
N LEU A 245 -3.50 -16.77 -8.98
CA LEU A 245 -2.49 -17.69 -8.48
C LEU A 245 -1.17 -16.92 -8.34
N GLY A 246 -0.59 -16.96 -7.16
CA GLY A 246 0.72 -16.40 -6.86
C GLY A 246 1.67 -17.45 -6.32
N TYR A 247 2.91 -17.34 -6.70
CA TYR A 247 4.02 -18.09 -6.12
C TYR A 247 5.17 -17.14 -5.85
N GLN A 248 5.76 -17.23 -4.66
CA GLN A 248 6.95 -16.47 -4.28
C GLN A 248 7.94 -17.35 -3.53
N TYR A 249 9.18 -17.28 -3.95
CA TYR A 249 10.32 -17.81 -3.23
C TYR A 249 11.08 -16.64 -2.60
N PHE A 250 11.14 -16.62 -1.28
CA PHE A 250 11.90 -15.67 -0.49
C PHE A 250 13.10 -16.38 0.12
N PHE A 251 14.28 -15.75 0.06
CA PHE A 251 15.48 -16.30 0.69
C PHE A 251 16.43 -15.19 1.15
N THR A 252 17.17 -15.48 2.21
CA THR A 252 18.06 -14.54 2.86
C THR A 252 19.51 -14.94 2.73
N LYS A 253 20.43 -14.00 3.03
CA LYS A 253 21.86 -14.28 3.12
C LYS A 253 22.17 -15.33 4.20
N THR A 254 21.42 -15.32 5.31
CA THR A 254 21.53 -16.27 6.42
C THR A 254 20.91 -17.63 6.15
N LYS A 255 20.59 -17.94 4.88
CA LYS A 255 20.03 -19.23 4.43
C LYS A 255 18.62 -19.54 4.93
N ASP A 256 17.90 -18.54 5.44
CA ASP A 256 16.46 -18.67 5.66
C ASP A 256 15.75 -18.66 4.31
N TYR A 257 14.70 -19.45 4.18
CA TYR A 257 13.88 -19.42 2.98
C TYR A 257 12.41 -19.70 3.26
N GLN A 258 11.57 -19.19 2.39
CA GLN A 258 10.13 -19.32 2.43
C GLN A 258 9.58 -19.57 1.03
N HIS A 259 8.75 -20.60 0.90
CA HIS A 259 7.90 -20.81 -0.26
C HIS A 259 6.49 -20.36 0.09
N LYS A 260 5.96 -19.43 -0.69
CA LYS A 260 4.62 -18.88 -0.51
C LYS A 260 3.78 -19.18 -1.73
N ILE A 261 2.63 -19.77 -1.54
CA ILE A 261 1.60 -19.98 -2.57
C ILE A 261 0.35 -19.25 -2.11
N ASP A 262 -0.18 -18.38 -2.94
CA ASP A 262 -1.45 -17.70 -2.72
C ASP A 262 -2.42 -17.98 -3.87
N VAL A 263 -3.65 -18.34 -3.51
CA VAL A 263 -4.74 -18.56 -4.44
C VAL A 263 -5.92 -17.70 -4.01
N ILE A 264 -6.45 -16.93 -4.93
CA ILE A 264 -7.67 -16.16 -4.71
C ILE A 264 -8.73 -16.56 -5.73
N ALA A 265 -9.96 -16.69 -5.30
CA ALA A 265 -11.10 -16.92 -6.16
C ALA A 265 -12.26 -16.03 -5.70
N ASN A 266 -12.70 -15.15 -6.58
CA ASN A 266 -13.85 -14.31 -6.34
C ASN A 266 -14.94 -14.69 -7.33
N ILE A 267 -16.15 -14.87 -6.86
CA ILE A 267 -17.31 -15.10 -7.71
C ILE A 267 -18.48 -14.27 -7.20
N GLY A 268 -19.15 -13.57 -8.09
CA GLY A 268 -20.27 -12.73 -7.69
C GLY A 268 -21.22 -12.43 -8.84
N ARG A 269 -22.42 -12.03 -8.49
CA ARG A 269 -23.45 -11.65 -9.44
C ARG A 269 -24.20 -10.43 -8.95
N SER A 270 -24.53 -9.54 -9.87
CA SER A 270 -25.37 -8.36 -9.60
C SER A 270 -26.72 -8.51 -10.29
N VAL A 271 -27.79 -8.27 -9.54
CA VAL A 271 -29.17 -8.28 -10.05
C VAL A 271 -29.84 -7.00 -9.56
N LYS A 272 -30.18 -6.09 -10.46
CA LYS A 272 -30.70 -4.75 -10.13
C LYS A 272 -29.73 -4.03 -9.16
N ASN A 273 -30.20 -3.74 -7.97
CA ASN A 273 -29.46 -3.02 -6.92
C ASN A 273 -28.77 -3.95 -5.91
N ILE A 274 -28.85 -5.26 -6.14
CA ILE A 274 -28.32 -6.28 -5.25
C ILE A 274 -27.14 -6.98 -5.92
N SER A 275 -26.07 -7.14 -5.18
CA SER A 275 -24.93 -7.97 -5.56
C SER A 275 -24.67 -8.96 -4.44
N TYR A 276 -24.37 -10.18 -4.79
CA TYR A 276 -23.95 -11.21 -3.85
C TYR A 276 -22.78 -11.99 -4.41
N GLY A 277 -21.96 -12.50 -3.52
CA GLY A 277 -20.78 -13.23 -3.96
C GLY A 277 -20.06 -13.91 -2.83
N LEU A 278 -18.99 -14.58 -3.21
CA LEU A 278 -18.08 -15.29 -2.34
C LEU A 278 -16.64 -14.99 -2.75
N ASP A 279 -15.85 -14.49 -1.81
CA ASP A 279 -14.42 -14.33 -1.98
C ASP A 279 -13.71 -15.44 -1.19
N LEU A 280 -12.85 -16.20 -1.86
CA LEU A 280 -12.06 -17.26 -1.28
C LEU A 280 -10.58 -16.90 -1.37
N GLY A 281 -9.85 -17.18 -0.32
CA GLY A 281 -8.40 -17.03 -0.26
C GLY A 281 -7.76 -18.26 0.36
N TYR A 282 -6.65 -18.68 -0.21
CA TYR A 282 -5.79 -19.71 0.31
C TYR A 282 -4.36 -19.20 0.28
N LEU A 283 -3.67 -19.29 1.41
CA LEU A 283 -2.27 -18.97 1.57
C LEU A 283 -1.57 -20.16 2.21
N PHE A 284 -0.50 -20.59 1.58
CA PHE A 284 0.40 -21.60 2.14
C PHE A 284 1.82 -21.05 2.18
N ASN A 285 2.44 -21.09 3.35
CA ASN A 285 3.84 -20.75 3.57
C ASN A 285 4.58 -21.95 4.13
N ALA A 286 5.60 -22.41 3.42
CA ALA A 286 6.58 -23.34 3.95
C ALA A 286 7.87 -22.59 4.23
N ASN A 287 8.20 -22.45 5.51
CA ASN A 287 9.35 -21.69 5.97
C ASN A 287 10.41 -22.62 6.55
N LYS A 288 11.65 -22.35 6.25
CA LYS A 288 12.79 -22.97 6.90
C LYS A 288 13.73 -21.87 7.36
N MET A 289 13.91 -21.79 8.66
CA MET A 289 14.84 -20.84 9.28
C MET A 289 16.16 -21.56 9.51
N ALA A 290 17.26 -20.90 9.16
CA ALA A 290 18.59 -21.45 9.36
C ALA A 290 18.83 -21.71 10.83
N ALA A 291 19.62 -22.75 11.13
CA ALA A 291 20.03 -23.00 12.51
C ALA A 291 20.84 -21.82 13.03
N TYR A 292 20.60 -21.46 14.29
CA TYR A 292 21.44 -20.46 14.94
C TYR A 292 22.88 -20.99 15.01
N PRO A 293 23.85 -20.20 14.58
CA PRO A 293 25.23 -20.65 14.62
C PRO A 293 25.73 -20.65 16.05
N ASN A 294 26.05 -21.80 16.55
CA ASN A 294 26.71 -22.12 17.82
C ASN A 294 26.14 -21.57 19.15
N PRO A 295 25.64 -22.48 20.02
CA PRO A 295 25.17 -22.12 21.36
C PRO A 295 26.26 -21.65 22.34
N ASN A 296 27.52 -21.72 21.97
CA ASN A 296 28.66 -21.50 22.88
C ASN A 296 29.40 -20.17 22.64
N ILE A 297 28.75 -19.16 22.08
CA ILE A 297 29.34 -17.83 22.03
C ILE A 297 29.42 -17.29 23.47
N VAL A 298 30.56 -17.40 24.07
CA VAL A 298 30.88 -16.76 25.34
C VAL A 298 31.41 -15.36 25.03
N VAL A 299 30.58 -14.34 25.14
CA VAL A 299 31.05 -12.94 25.17
C VAL A 299 31.18 -12.55 26.63
N GLY A 300 32.39 -12.60 27.13
CA GLY A 300 32.64 -12.44 28.56
C GLY A 300 32.13 -13.65 29.38
N THR A 301 31.82 -13.46 30.64
CA THR A 301 31.41 -14.52 31.61
C THR A 301 29.95 -15.01 31.46
N ILE A 302 29.22 -14.64 30.39
CA ILE A 302 27.82 -14.99 30.24
C ILE A 302 27.66 -15.97 29.08
N GLY A 303 27.42 -17.24 29.39
CA GLY A 303 27.09 -18.28 28.41
C GLY A 303 25.62 -18.17 27.99
N PHE A 304 25.36 -17.98 26.71
CA PHE A 304 24.01 -18.03 26.16
C PHE A 304 23.79 -19.38 25.48
N GLY A 305 22.99 -20.24 26.09
CA GLY A 305 22.54 -21.49 25.47
C GLY A 305 21.41 -21.22 24.48
N VAL A 306 21.67 -21.33 23.19
CA VAL A 306 20.65 -21.22 22.13
C VAL A 306 20.52 -22.56 21.41
N PRO A 307 19.30 -23.08 21.16
CA PRO A 307 19.14 -24.36 20.48
C PRO A 307 19.63 -24.30 19.03
N ALA A 308 20.56 -25.18 18.70
CA ALA A 308 21.20 -25.33 17.39
C ALA A 308 20.29 -26.05 16.36
N LYS A 309 18.97 -25.92 16.40
CA LYS A 309 18.09 -26.66 15.52
C LYS A 309 17.42 -25.76 14.50
N MET A 310 17.58 -26.12 13.22
CA MET A 310 16.75 -25.54 12.15
C MET A 310 15.28 -25.74 12.52
N SER A 311 14.51 -24.65 12.58
CA SER A 311 13.08 -24.73 12.76
C SER A 311 12.38 -24.61 11.41
N SER A 312 11.43 -25.51 11.17
CA SER A 312 10.49 -25.38 10.04
C SER A 312 9.16 -24.91 10.60
N LEU A 313 8.61 -23.86 10.02
CA LEU A 313 7.29 -23.35 10.34
C LEU A 313 6.44 -23.44 9.08
N ASN A 314 5.43 -24.27 9.10
CA ASN A 314 4.44 -24.34 8.02
C ASN A 314 3.17 -23.64 8.48
N GLU A 315 2.67 -22.77 7.64
CA GLU A 315 1.46 -22.00 7.86
C GLU A 315 0.51 -22.23 6.68
N MET A 316 -0.73 -22.50 6.99
CA MET A 316 -1.80 -22.55 6.02
C MET A 316 -2.94 -21.67 6.51
N TYR A 317 -3.34 -20.74 5.67
CA TYR A 317 -4.44 -19.83 5.94
C TYR A 317 -5.50 -20.00 4.86
N LEU A 318 -6.73 -20.25 5.30
CA LEU A 318 -7.90 -20.32 4.43
C LEU A 318 -8.89 -19.25 4.86
N ASN A 319 -9.44 -18.52 3.92
CA ASN A 319 -10.54 -17.60 4.20
C ASN A 319 -11.66 -17.72 3.19
N ALA A 320 -12.89 -17.54 3.67
CA ALA A 320 -14.09 -17.48 2.86
C ALA A 320 -14.92 -16.28 3.31
N LYS A 321 -15.25 -15.40 2.37
CA LYS A 321 -16.01 -14.17 2.63
C LYS A 321 -17.28 -14.14 1.79
N PRO A 322 -18.36 -14.80 2.22
CA PRO A 322 -19.66 -14.59 1.63
C PRO A 322 -20.14 -13.16 1.92
N TYR A 323 -20.69 -12.51 0.92
CA TYR A 323 -21.21 -11.15 1.07
C TYR A 323 -22.48 -10.92 0.27
N PHE A 324 -23.25 -10.00 0.78
CA PHE A 324 -24.40 -9.38 0.14
C PHE A 324 -24.17 -7.87 0.09
N ARG A 325 -24.46 -7.23 -1.04
CA ARG A 325 -24.36 -5.77 -1.22
C ARG A 325 -25.66 -5.27 -1.81
N PHE A 326 -26.17 -4.23 -1.19
CA PHE A 326 -27.28 -3.44 -1.71
C PHE A 326 -26.78 -2.04 -2.03
N GLU A 327 -27.08 -1.56 -3.23
CA GLU A 327 -26.63 -0.25 -3.69
C GLU A 327 -27.75 0.45 -4.45
N ASN A 328 -28.10 1.65 -4.01
CA ASN A 328 -29.00 2.56 -4.71
C ASN A 328 -28.45 4.00 -4.65
N GLU A 329 -29.20 4.97 -5.10
CA GLU A 329 -28.76 6.38 -5.11
C GLU A 329 -28.44 6.92 -3.72
N LYS A 330 -29.14 6.47 -2.68
CA LYS A 330 -28.98 6.97 -1.30
C LYS A 330 -28.11 6.09 -0.42
N TRP A 331 -28.12 4.78 -0.63
CA TRP A 331 -27.49 3.82 0.27
C TRP A 331 -26.57 2.86 -0.47
N GLN A 332 -25.42 2.61 0.14
CA GLN A 332 -24.57 1.47 -0.18
C GLN A 332 -24.38 0.66 1.11
N ILE A 333 -24.91 -0.56 1.13
CA ILE A 333 -24.84 -1.45 2.28
C ILE A 333 -24.17 -2.75 1.85
N ARG A 334 -23.19 -3.20 2.60
CA ARG A 334 -22.59 -4.53 2.49
C ARG A 334 -22.76 -5.25 3.81
N ALA A 335 -23.19 -6.50 3.75
CA ALA A 335 -23.26 -7.41 4.88
C ALA A 335 -22.63 -8.74 4.49
N GLY A 336 -21.75 -9.25 5.32
CA GLY A 336 -21.03 -10.47 5.08
C GLY A 336 -20.36 -10.99 6.35
N ALA A 337 -19.58 -12.03 6.17
CA ALA A 337 -18.71 -12.58 7.22
C ALA A 337 -17.37 -12.99 6.60
N ASN A 338 -16.31 -12.91 7.38
CA ASN A 338 -15.00 -13.41 7.02
C ASN A 338 -14.71 -14.62 7.90
N LEU A 339 -14.76 -15.81 7.31
CA LEU A 339 -14.50 -17.10 7.95
C LEU A 339 -13.04 -17.44 7.69
N CYS A 340 -12.24 -17.58 8.75
CA CYS A 340 -10.81 -17.83 8.63
C CYS A 340 -10.41 -19.10 9.36
N PHE A 341 -9.64 -19.95 8.71
CA PHE A 341 -8.91 -21.07 9.30
C PHE A 341 -7.44 -20.75 9.28
N ASP A 342 -6.83 -20.74 10.44
CA ASP A 342 -5.41 -20.51 10.65
C ASP A 342 -4.76 -21.78 11.21
N LEU A 343 -3.81 -22.33 10.46
CA LEU A 343 -3.10 -23.55 10.76
C LEU A 343 -1.60 -23.23 10.82
N ILE A 344 -1.12 -22.92 12.01
CA ILE A 344 0.30 -22.70 12.27
C ILE A 344 0.81 -23.80 13.17
N ASN A 345 1.83 -24.55 12.75
CA ASN A 345 2.53 -25.56 13.58
C ASN A 345 1.60 -26.46 14.40
N SER A 346 0.58 -27.02 13.77
CA SER A 346 -0.41 -27.89 14.43
C SER A 346 -1.35 -27.19 15.41
N GLN A 347 -1.30 -25.89 15.54
CA GLN A 347 -2.33 -25.10 16.23
C GLN A 347 -3.40 -24.75 15.20
N ASN A 348 -4.62 -25.23 15.43
CA ASN A 348 -5.74 -25.02 14.53
C ASN A 348 -6.67 -24.00 15.16
N GLU A 349 -6.75 -22.83 14.58
CA GLU A 349 -7.65 -21.77 15.03
C GLU A 349 -8.69 -21.43 13.96
N PHE A 350 -9.92 -21.22 14.40
CA PHE A 350 -11.01 -20.81 13.53
C PHE A 350 -11.60 -19.52 14.03
N TYR A 351 -11.66 -18.54 13.15
CA TYR A 351 -12.18 -17.20 13.42
C TYR A 351 -13.39 -16.91 12.54
N ILE A 352 -14.36 -16.22 13.11
CA ILE A 352 -15.51 -15.65 12.40
C ILE A 352 -15.53 -14.17 12.68
N TYR A 353 -15.27 -13.37 11.65
CA TYR A 353 -15.36 -11.92 11.73
C TYR A 353 -16.60 -11.44 10.99
N PRO A 354 -17.35 -10.46 11.53
CA PRO A 354 -18.37 -9.74 10.75
C PRO A 354 -17.72 -8.95 9.62
N ASP A 355 -18.47 -8.65 8.57
CA ASP A 355 -18.08 -7.73 7.49
C ASP A 355 -19.30 -6.90 7.12
N VAL A 356 -19.46 -5.77 7.80
CA VAL A 356 -20.60 -4.86 7.63
C VAL A 356 -20.09 -3.47 7.25
N TYR A 357 -20.69 -2.92 6.21
CA TYR A 357 -20.42 -1.55 5.76
C TYR A 357 -21.74 -0.90 5.37
N ALA A 358 -21.97 0.32 5.81
CA ALA A 358 -23.11 1.13 5.39
C ALA A 358 -22.64 2.57 5.11
N GLN A 359 -22.98 3.07 3.95
CA GLN A 359 -22.72 4.44 3.53
C GLN A 359 -24.03 5.08 3.11
N LEU A 360 -24.24 6.31 3.55
CA LEU A 360 -25.38 7.13 3.17
C LEU A 360 -24.89 8.26 2.24
N ASN A 361 -25.46 8.34 1.07
CA ASN A 361 -25.22 9.45 0.14
C ASN A 361 -26.19 10.58 0.51
N VAL A 362 -25.82 11.44 1.48
CA VAL A 362 -26.62 12.60 1.91
C VAL A 362 -26.75 13.58 0.75
N SER A 363 -25.67 13.76 0.02
CA SER A 363 -25.60 14.52 -1.23
C SER A 363 -24.51 13.90 -2.11
N ASN A 364 -24.37 14.38 -3.35
CA ASN A 364 -23.27 13.96 -4.22
C ASN A 364 -21.88 14.34 -3.66
N THR A 365 -21.85 15.12 -2.60
CA THR A 365 -20.63 15.67 -2.01
C THR A 365 -20.30 15.12 -0.63
N ILE A 366 -21.29 14.64 0.15
CA ILE A 366 -21.09 14.21 1.55
C ILE A 366 -21.58 12.77 1.72
N LEU A 367 -20.65 11.88 2.11
CA LEU A 367 -20.83 10.44 2.19
C LEU A 367 -20.40 9.94 3.58
N PRO A 368 -21.24 10.08 4.62
CA PRO A 368 -20.98 9.44 5.91
C PRO A 368 -21.08 7.92 5.78
N TYR A 369 -20.24 7.20 6.52
CA TYR A 369 -20.24 5.77 6.55
C TYR A 369 -19.91 5.22 7.93
N ILE A 370 -20.34 4.00 8.15
CA ILE A 370 -19.97 3.17 9.29
C ILE A 370 -19.53 1.81 8.77
N SER A 371 -18.49 1.22 9.37
CA SER A 371 -18.13 -0.16 9.12
C SER A 371 -17.81 -0.88 10.41
N TYR A 372 -18.10 -2.17 10.43
CA TYR A 372 -17.75 -3.06 11.52
C TYR A 372 -17.30 -4.40 10.94
N GLY A 373 -16.10 -4.82 11.33
CA GLY A 373 -15.50 -6.01 10.76
C GLY A 373 -14.35 -6.56 11.59
N GLY A 374 -13.63 -7.47 10.97
CA GLY A 374 -12.40 -8.03 11.51
C GLY A 374 -11.67 -8.84 10.45
N HIS A 375 -10.41 -9.14 10.73
CA HIS A 375 -9.58 -9.92 9.82
C HIS A 375 -8.38 -10.53 10.55
N LEU A 376 -7.81 -11.55 9.95
CA LEU A 376 -6.53 -12.10 10.37
C LEU A 376 -5.42 -11.55 9.47
N GLN A 377 -4.41 -10.96 10.07
CA GLN A 377 -3.18 -10.54 9.40
C GLN A 377 -2.14 -11.64 9.57
N THR A 378 -1.71 -12.23 8.46
CA THR A 378 -0.65 -13.24 8.49
C THR A 378 0.72 -12.58 8.65
N ASN A 379 1.45 -13.01 9.66
CA ASN A 379 2.81 -12.55 9.95
C ASN A 379 3.78 -13.67 9.53
N ASN A 380 4.39 -13.56 8.38
CA ASN A 380 5.44 -14.47 7.94
C ASN A 380 6.78 -13.75 7.84
N LEU A 381 7.86 -14.51 7.69
CA LEU A 381 9.22 -13.95 7.69
C LEU A 381 9.41 -12.86 6.61
N GLU A 382 8.87 -13.06 5.43
CA GLU A 382 8.93 -12.09 4.34
C GLU A 382 8.21 -10.79 4.71
N PHE A 383 6.98 -10.88 5.23
CA PHE A 383 6.21 -9.71 5.65
C PHE A 383 6.91 -8.97 6.80
N ILE A 384 7.33 -9.69 7.84
CA ILE A 384 7.98 -9.11 9.01
C ILE A 384 9.28 -8.40 8.61
N SER A 385 10.11 -9.02 7.75
CA SER A 385 11.35 -8.42 7.24
C SER A 385 11.11 -7.17 6.37
N THR A 386 9.93 -7.05 5.78
CA THR A 386 9.53 -5.85 5.04
C THR A 386 9.15 -4.71 5.99
N VAL A 387 8.50 -5.03 7.11
CA VAL A 387 8.15 -4.03 8.14
C VAL A 387 9.38 -3.58 8.91
N ASN A 388 10.19 -4.54 9.37
CA ASN A 388 11.47 -4.26 10.04
C ASN A 388 12.57 -5.15 9.46
N PRO A 389 13.43 -4.62 8.58
CA PRO A 389 14.49 -5.41 7.98
C PRO A 389 15.61 -5.83 8.96
N PHE A 390 15.62 -5.26 10.15
CA PHE A 390 16.58 -5.59 11.21
C PHE A 390 16.08 -6.71 12.14
N ILE A 391 15.08 -7.46 11.71
CA ILE A 391 14.52 -8.57 12.48
C ILE A 391 15.51 -9.73 12.62
N ASN A 392 15.49 -10.39 13.76
CA ASN A 392 16.11 -11.69 13.96
C ASN A 392 15.15 -12.78 13.40
N SER A 393 15.61 -13.55 12.42
CA SER A 393 14.80 -14.55 11.72
C SER A 393 14.57 -15.85 12.51
N TYR A 394 15.24 -16.02 13.64
CA TYR A 394 15.22 -17.29 14.39
C TYR A 394 14.04 -17.46 15.34
N GLU A 395 13.22 -16.43 15.52
CA GLU A 395 12.06 -16.50 16.40
C GLU A 395 10.80 -16.90 15.64
N GLY A 396 9.98 -17.72 16.27
CA GLY A 396 8.63 -18.05 15.78
C GLY A 396 7.75 -16.79 15.73
N TYR A 397 6.77 -16.80 14.85
CA TYR A 397 5.81 -15.70 14.72
C TYR A 397 4.39 -16.22 14.87
N HIS A 398 3.49 -15.32 15.30
CA HIS A 398 2.05 -15.55 15.41
C HIS A 398 1.33 -14.58 14.49
N ASN A 399 0.19 -15.02 13.96
CA ASN A 399 -0.70 -14.15 13.22
C ASN A 399 -1.41 -13.18 14.17
N THR A 400 -1.66 -11.96 13.68
CA THR A 400 -2.36 -10.91 14.43
C THR A 400 -3.84 -10.94 14.06
N SER A 401 -4.72 -11.12 15.05
CA SER A 401 -6.16 -11.14 14.83
C SER A 401 -6.79 -9.81 15.22
N TYR A 402 -7.33 -9.10 14.26
CA TYR A 402 -8.20 -7.95 14.46
C TYR A 402 -9.62 -8.46 14.70
N GLN A 403 -9.94 -8.74 15.98
CA GLN A 403 -11.23 -9.34 16.35
C GLN A 403 -12.40 -8.41 16.07
N HIS A 404 -12.20 -7.14 16.39
CA HIS A 404 -13.21 -6.10 16.20
C HIS A 404 -12.58 -4.84 15.67
N GLU A 405 -13.06 -4.36 14.54
CA GLU A 405 -12.71 -3.07 13.97
C GLU A 405 -13.99 -2.30 13.65
N ALA A 406 -14.27 -1.26 14.41
CA ALA A 406 -15.38 -0.35 14.17
C ALA A 406 -14.86 0.97 13.60
N ASN A 407 -15.44 1.44 12.51
CA ASN A 407 -15.08 2.68 11.88
C ASN A 407 -16.32 3.56 11.69
N LEU A 408 -16.20 4.84 11.99
CA LEU A 408 -17.17 5.87 11.70
C LEU A 408 -16.47 6.99 10.94
N GLY A 409 -16.95 7.34 9.76
CA GLY A 409 -16.25 8.34 8.96
C GLY A 409 -17.16 9.13 8.03
N VAL A 410 -16.59 10.18 7.47
CA VAL A 410 -17.21 11.01 6.45
C VAL A 410 -16.21 11.25 5.34
N LYS A 411 -16.64 10.97 4.12
CA LYS A 411 -15.95 11.37 2.88
C LYS A 411 -16.70 12.56 2.30
N ALA A 412 -16.00 13.64 1.98
CA ALA A 412 -16.63 14.85 1.46
C ALA A 412 -15.84 15.41 0.27
N ASN A 413 -16.53 15.60 -0.86
CA ASN A 413 -16.05 16.40 -1.99
C ASN A 413 -16.55 17.83 -1.78
N ILE A 414 -15.81 18.64 -1.00
CA ILE A 414 -16.19 20.03 -0.66
C ILE A 414 -16.35 20.87 -1.93
N SER A 415 -15.49 20.58 -2.91
CA SER A 415 -15.58 21.13 -4.26
C SER A 415 -14.97 20.13 -5.26
N SER A 416 -15.04 20.42 -6.56
CA SER A 416 -14.36 19.64 -7.59
C SER A 416 -12.83 19.53 -7.39
N LYS A 417 -12.26 20.39 -6.54
CA LYS A 417 -10.82 20.49 -6.27
C LYS A 417 -10.44 20.02 -4.86
N ILE A 418 -11.39 19.91 -3.93
CA ILE A 418 -11.10 19.65 -2.51
C ILE A 418 -11.86 18.41 -2.04
N TYR A 419 -11.10 17.41 -1.61
CA TYR A 419 -11.58 16.19 -0.98
C TYR A 419 -11.14 16.13 0.48
N LEU A 420 -12.06 15.77 1.37
CA LEU A 420 -11.83 15.57 2.79
C LEU A 420 -12.32 14.17 3.19
N HIS A 421 -11.52 13.45 3.93
CA HIS A 421 -11.91 12.20 4.57
C HIS A 421 -11.50 12.21 6.04
N ILE A 422 -12.47 12.06 6.93
CA ILE A 422 -12.25 11.94 8.38
C ILE A 422 -12.83 10.61 8.83
N ASN A 423 -12.10 9.91 9.67
CA ASN A 423 -12.49 8.62 10.23
C ASN A 423 -12.06 8.53 11.70
N ALA A 424 -12.93 7.99 12.53
CA ALA A 424 -12.60 7.52 13.87
C ALA A 424 -12.75 6.00 13.90
N ASN A 425 -11.82 5.30 14.55
CA ASN A 425 -11.86 3.86 14.65
C ASN A 425 -11.62 3.36 16.07
N TYR A 426 -12.17 2.19 16.36
CA TYR A 426 -11.84 1.38 17.52
C TYR A 426 -11.40 0.00 17.03
N SER A 427 -10.36 -0.56 17.63
CA SER A 427 -9.88 -1.90 17.31
C SER A 427 -9.55 -2.68 18.58
N HIS A 428 -10.06 -3.92 18.66
CA HIS A 428 -9.59 -4.94 19.57
C HIS A 428 -8.74 -5.94 18.81
N ILE A 429 -7.49 -6.09 19.21
CA ILE A 429 -6.47 -6.81 18.43
C ILE A 429 -5.80 -7.83 19.34
N ASP A 430 -5.89 -9.11 19.00
CA ASP A 430 -5.16 -10.18 19.66
C ASP A 430 -3.82 -10.42 18.95
N TYR A 431 -2.78 -10.71 19.73
CA TYR A 431 -1.43 -10.98 19.23
C TYR A 431 -0.87 -9.85 18.33
N MET A 432 -1.08 -8.60 18.72
CA MET A 432 -0.45 -7.50 17.99
C MET A 432 1.07 -7.56 18.16
N ALA A 433 1.80 -7.56 17.04
CA ALA A 433 3.25 -7.65 17.02
C ALA A 433 3.92 -6.29 17.27
N PHE A 434 4.85 -6.26 18.23
CA PHE A 434 5.72 -5.13 18.54
C PHE A 434 7.17 -5.54 18.42
N PHE A 435 8.02 -4.63 17.98
CA PHE A 435 9.45 -4.89 17.81
C PHE A 435 10.25 -4.36 19.00
N VAL A 436 11.06 -5.22 19.57
CA VAL A 436 11.98 -4.88 20.66
C VAL A 436 13.39 -5.36 20.32
N ASN A 437 14.41 -4.68 20.82
CA ASN A 437 15.78 -5.15 20.62
C ASN A 437 15.98 -6.54 21.23
N ASP A 438 16.62 -7.43 20.50
CA ASP A 438 16.91 -8.78 20.95
C ASP A 438 18.16 -8.76 21.87
N THR A 439 17.91 -8.86 23.17
CA THR A 439 18.95 -8.84 24.20
C THR A 439 19.69 -10.17 24.33
N THR A 440 19.24 -11.22 23.64
CA THR A 440 19.96 -12.51 23.63
C THR A 440 21.16 -12.49 22.70
N LEU A 441 21.19 -11.52 21.77
CA LEU A 441 22.30 -11.33 20.86
C LEU A 441 23.39 -10.42 21.45
N PRO A 442 24.67 -10.73 21.24
CA PRO A 442 25.78 -9.96 21.81
C PRO A 442 25.76 -8.47 21.47
N LEU A 443 25.48 -8.12 20.21
CA LEU A 443 25.42 -6.72 19.74
C LEU A 443 24.07 -6.04 19.97
N GLN A 444 23.03 -6.78 20.32
CA GLN A 444 21.65 -6.30 20.48
C GLN A 444 21.15 -5.44 19.30
N ASN A 445 21.71 -5.67 18.12
CA ASN A 445 21.49 -4.90 16.90
C ASN A 445 20.41 -5.51 16.00
N LYS A 446 19.71 -6.53 16.47
CA LYS A 446 18.54 -7.08 15.78
C LYS A 446 17.30 -6.97 16.67
N PHE A 447 16.15 -7.11 16.06
CA PHE A 447 14.87 -7.04 16.76
C PHE A 447 14.24 -8.42 16.84
N LYS A 448 13.46 -8.63 17.89
CA LYS A 448 12.51 -9.72 18.04
C LYS A 448 11.10 -9.18 18.19
N MET A 449 10.10 -10.05 18.06
CA MET A 449 8.70 -9.67 18.23
C MET A 449 8.23 -9.99 19.64
N GLU A 450 7.51 -9.05 20.24
CA GLU A 450 6.68 -9.27 21.41
C GLU A 450 5.22 -9.10 21.00
N TYR A 451 4.37 -10.03 21.45
CA TYR A 451 2.94 -10.03 21.12
C TYR A 451 2.13 -9.62 22.34
N MET A 452 1.21 -8.70 22.15
CA MET A 452 0.30 -8.22 23.20
C MET A 452 -1.11 -8.09 22.64
N ASP A 453 -2.12 -8.27 23.50
CA ASP A 453 -3.50 -7.94 23.18
C ASP A 453 -3.73 -6.45 23.41
N VAL A 454 -4.43 -5.81 22.49
CA VAL A 454 -4.50 -4.35 22.43
C VAL A 454 -5.93 -3.89 22.20
N ASP A 455 -6.38 -2.94 23.02
CA ASP A 455 -7.54 -2.09 22.73
C ASP A 455 -7.05 -0.71 22.32
N ARG A 456 -7.43 -0.28 21.11
CA ARG A 456 -6.95 0.95 20.51
C ARG A 456 -8.07 1.75 19.88
N VAL A 457 -8.08 3.06 20.13
CA VAL A 457 -8.85 4.02 19.32
C VAL A 457 -7.92 4.78 18.40
N GLY A 458 -8.42 5.16 17.25
CA GLY A 458 -7.67 5.93 16.28
C GLY A 458 -8.51 7.00 15.62
N ALA A 459 -7.83 7.98 15.06
CA ALA A 459 -8.42 9.01 14.22
C ALA A 459 -7.56 9.15 12.95
N TYR A 460 -8.23 9.30 11.82
CA TYR A 460 -7.62 9.55 10.53
C TYR A 460 -8.23 10.78 9.90
N ALA A 461 -7.39 11.61 9.31
CA ALA A 461 -7.81 12.74 8.49
C ALA A 461 -6.97 12.81 7.21
N GLU A 462 -7.62 12.97 6.08
CA GLU A 462 -6.99 13.24 4.77
C GLU A 462 -7.64 14.45 4.13
N LEU A 463 -6.82 15.41 3.74
CA LEU A 463 -7.21 16.57 2.94
C LEU A 463 -6.42 16.53 1.63
N SER A 464 -7.12 16.42 0.53
CA SER A 464 -6.53 16.44 -0.82
C SER A 464 -7.10 17.63 -1.59
N MET A 465 -6.21 18.49 -2.06
CA MET A 465 -6.53 19.65 -2.88
C MET A 465 -5.81 19.49 -4.21
N ARG A 466 -6.56 19.44 -5.30
CA ARG A 466 -6.04 19.27 -6.66
C ARG A 466 -6.28 20.53 -7.47
N ASP A 467 -5.24 20.99 -8.13
CA ASP A 467 -5.30 22.19 -8.98
C ASP A 467 -5.94 23.39 -8.24
N LEU A 468 -5.58 23.55 -6.95
CA LEU A 468 -6.13 24.62 -6.08
C LEU A 468 -5.92 25.99 -6.73
N THR A 469 -4.69 26.27 -7.13
CA THR A 469 -4.34 27.21 -8.20
C THR A 469 -3.78 26.42 -9.37
N PRO A 470 -3.77 26.90 -10.61
CA PRO A 470 -3.27 26.14 -11.76
C PRO A 470 -1.92 25.47 -11.49
N GLY A 471 -1.90 24.13 -11.47
CA GLY A 471 -0.72 23.31 -11.24
C GLY A 471 -0.33 23.03 -9.79
N LEU A 472 -1.11 23.47 -8.77
CA LEU A 472 -0.82 23.21 -7.36
C LEU A 472 -1.69 22.08 -6.79
N ASP A 473 -1.05 20.98 -6.40
CA ASP A 473 -1.66 19.85 -5.70
C ASP A 473 -1.11 19.76 -4.28
N ILE A 474 -1.98 19.55 -3.29
CA ILE A 474 -1.61 19.40 -1.89
C ILE A 474 -2.34 18.18 -1.32
N MET A 475 -1.63 17.34 -0.60
CA MET A 475 -2.19 16.21 0.15
C MET A 475 -1.64 16.22 1.58
N LEU A 476 -2.52 16.25 2.55
CA LEU A 476 -2.21 16.15 3.98
C LEU A 476 -2.91 14.91 4.53
N LYS A 477 -2.17 14.06 5.22
CA LYS A 477 -2.71 12.90 5.95
C LYS A 477 -2.23 12.94 7.38
N ALA A 478 -3.10 12.58 8.30
CA ALA A 478 -2.77 12.46 9.71
C ALA A 478 -3.43 11.20 10.29
N HIS A 479 -2.66 10.43 11.05
CA HIS A 479 -3.13 9.28 11.80
C HIS A 479 -2.77 9.50 13.27
N TYR A 480 -3.73 9.29 14.15
CA TYR A 480 -3.52 9.31 15.58
C TYR A 480 -4.04 8.01 16.20
N TYR A 481 -3.26 7.42 17.12
CA TYR A 481 -3.61 6.21 17.83
C TYR A 481 -3.44 6.40 19.34
N TYR A 482 -4.46 6.02 20.08
CA TYR A 482 -4.42 5.94 21.53
C TYR A 482 -4.68 4.50 21.97
N TYR A 483 -3.73 3.94 22.70
CA TYR A 483 -3.79 2.58 23.22
C TYR A 483 -4.47 2.63 24.60
N ILE A 484 -5.73 2.19 24.67
CA ILE A 484 -6.54 2.20 25.90
C ILE A 484 -6.03 1.12 26.84
N LYS A 485 -5.72 -0.07 26.28
CA LYS A 485 -5.24 -1.22 27.01
C LYS A 485 -4.13 -1.88 26.21
N LEU A 486 -3.07 -2.20 26.90
CA LEU A 486 -2.03 -3.11 26.46
C LEU A 486 -2.04 -4.29 27.44
N GLY A 487 -2.37 -5.48 26.93
CA GLY A 487 -2.35 -6.70 27.72
C GLY A 487 -0.94 -7.10 28.12
N ASP A 488 -0.83 -8.07 29.01
CA ASP A 488 0.46 -8.67 29.34
C ASP A 488 1.09 -9.28 28.07
N SER A 489 2.43 -9.21 27.99
CA SER A 489 3.15 -9.90 26.92
C SER A 489 2.77 -11.39 26.92
N ARG A 490 2.41 -11.92 25.75
CA ARG A 490 2.12 -13.33 25.58
C ARG A 490 3.37 -14.20 25.38
N VAL A 491 4.55 -13.62 25.57
CA VAL A 491 5.79 -14.38 25.58
C VAL A 491 5.84 -15.20 26.88
N LEU A 492 6.00 -16.49 26.74
CA LEU A 492 6.09 -17.41 27.88
C LEU A 492 7.24 -16.97 28.80
N ASN A 493 6.97 -16.75 30.08
CA ASN A 493 7.94 -16.31 31.11
C ASN A 493 8.52 -14.88 30.90
N ALA A 494 7.93 -14.03 30.07
CA ALA A 494 8.34 -12.63 30.05
C ALA A 494 8.01 -11.98 31.41
N PRO A 495 8.95 -11.22 32.03
CA PRO A 495 8.65 -10.48 33.24
C PRO A 495 7.51 -9.50 32.95
N LYS A 496 6.53 -9.42 33.86
CA LYS A 496 5.47 -8.42 33.78
C LYS A 496 6.11 -7.04 33.78
N ILE A 497 5.90 -6.31 32.69
CA ILE A 497 6.37 -4.93 32.56
C ILE A 497 5.28 -4.07 33.17
N ALA A 498 5.59 -3.46 34.32
CA ALA A 498 4.67 -2.53 34.99
C ALA A 498 4.22 -1.36 34.09
N ASP A 499 4.95 -1.09 33.01
CA ASP A 499 4.72 0.01 32.08
C ASP A 499 4.82 -0.46 30.62
N ALA A 500 3.96 -1.40 30.22
CA ALA A 500 3.85 -1.86 28.84
C ALA A 500 3.53 -0.67 27.91
N ARG A 501 4.27 -0.55 26.80
CA ARG A 501 4.10 0.52 25.80
C ARG A 501 3.96 -0.06 24.40
N PRO A 502 3.38 0.69 23.45
CA PRO A 502 3.36 0.28 22.05
C PRO A 502 4.76 0.45 21.43
N TRP A 503 5.61 -0.55 21.65
CA TRP A 503 7.02 -0.50 21.26
C TRP A 503 7.20 -0.21 19.79
N GLN A 504 8.04 0.78 19.46
CA GLN A 504 8.40 1.20 18.11
C GLN A 504 7.18 1.64 17.24
N ARG A 505 6.04 1.96 17.89
CA ARG A 505 4.84 2.46 17.19
C ARG A 505 4.62 3.93 17.55
N PRO A 506 4.60 4.84 16.57
CA PRO A 506 4.23 6.23 16.82
C PRO A 506 2.73 6.32 17.16
N ASP A 507 2.37 7.25 18.02
CA ASP A 507 0.97 7.57 18.30
C ASP A 507 0.41 8.63 17.35
N LEU A 508 1.25 9.44 16.73
CA LEU A 508 0.88 10.45 15.74
C LEU A 508 1.82 10.38 14.55
N ASP A 509 1.23 10.24 13.38
CA ASP A 509 1.87 10.23 12.07
C ASP A 509 1.20 11.28 11.19
N ILE A 510 1.96 12.26 10.71
CA ILE A 510 1.48 13.28 9.78
C ILE A 510 2.37 13.30 8.56
N SER A 511 1.78 13.27 7.37
CA SER A 511 2.46 13.43 6.10
C SER A 511 1.83 14.54 5.27
N LEU A 512 2.67 15.42 4.75
CA LEU A 512 2.32 16.49 3.82
C LEU A 512 3.05 16.26 2.50
N ARG A 513 2.33 16.30 1.41
CA ARG A 513 2.90 16.35 0.06
C ARG A 513 2.29 17.53 -0.69
N ALA A 514 3.12 18.41 -1.20
CA ALA A 514 2.72 19.49 -2.09
C ALA A 514 3.55 19.44 -3.36
N SER A 515 2.90 19.56 -4.51
CA SER A 515 3.57 19.62 -5.81
C SER A 515 3.03 20.83 -6.59
N TYR A 516 3.92 21.55 -7.22
CA TYR A 516 3.58 22.74 -8.00
C TYR A 516 4.26 22.72 -9.35
N ARG A 517 3.45 22.83 -10.39
CA ARG A 517 3.91 23.03 -11.76
C ARG A 517 3.91 24.53 -12.07
N LEU A 518 5.08 25.13 -11.91
CA LEU A 518 5.25 26.56 -12.13
C LEU A 518 5.08 26.94 -13.60
N THR A 519 5.63 26.10 -14.49
CA THR A 519 5.51 26.24 -15.95
C THR A 519 5.42 24.85 -16.58
N ASN A 520 5.24 24.77 -17.89
CA ASN A 520 5.29 23.48 -18.60
C ASN A 520 6.67 22.80 -18.52
N LYS A 521 7.71 23.56 -18.13
CA LYS A 521 9.09 23.06 -18.02
C LYS A 521 9.57 22.85 -16.59
N ILE A 522 8.99 23.55 -15.60
CA ILE A 522 9.48 23.55 -14.22
C ILE A 522 8.39 23.01 -13.31
N SER A 523 8.70 21.94 -12.61
CA SER A 523 7.90 21.43 -11.51
C SER A 523 8.77 21.21 -10.27
N PHE A 524 8.21 21.45 -9.10
CA PHE A 524 8.84 21.18 -7.82
C PHE A 524 7.81 20.77 -6.78
N GLY A 525 8.28 20.19 -5.69
CA GLY A 525 7.40 19.84 -4.60
C GLY A 525 8.15 19.63 -3.31
N VAL A 526 7.35 19.49 -2.26
CA VAL A 526 7.78 19.32 -0.86
C VAL A 526 7.07 18.11 -0.29
N GLU A 527 7.80 17.27 0.44
CA GLU A 527 7.25 16.23 1.28
C GLU A 527 7.71 16.45 2.71
N GLY A 528 6.76 16.43 3.65
CA GLY A 528 7.03 16.57 5.07
C GLY A 528 6.48 15.37 5.84
N TYR A 529 7.24 14.88 6.81
CA TYR A 529 6.84 13.78 7.69
C TYR A 529 7.07 14.17 9.13
N PHE A 530 6.08 13.88 9.97
CA PHE A 530 6.15 14.06 11.41
C PHE A 530 5.67 12.80 12.12
N LEU A 531 6.54 12.19 12.95
CA LEU A 531 6.20 11.04 13.79
C LEU A 531 6.50 11.39 15.25
N ASN A 532 5.54 11.16 16.15
CA ASN A 532 5.68 11.49 17.56
C ASN A 532 5.47 10.27 18.46
N ARG A 533 5.96 10.38 19.71
CA ARG A 533 5.79 9.43 20.82
C ARG A 533 6.02 7.95 20.46
N CYS A 534 7.22 7.65 19.97
CA CYS A 534 7.65 6.27 19.85
C CYS A 534 8.44 5.87 21.11
N PHE A 535 8.22 4.66 21.61
CA PHE A 535 8.94 4.10 22.76
C PHE A 535 9.75 2.88 22.35
N ALA A 536 10.98 2.80 22.81
CA ALA A 536 11.80 1.60 22.71
C ALA A 536 11.88 0.91 24.08
N LYS A 537 11.93 -0.42 24.09
CA LYS A 537 12.18 -1.21 25.28
C LYS A 537 13.68 -1.37 25.44
N GLU A 538 14.20 -0.87 26.53
CA GLU A 538 15.61 -1.03 26.92
C GLU A 538 15.73 -1.66 28.30
N TYR A 539 16.92 -2.06 28.69
CA TYR A 539 17.19 -2.72 29.95
C TYR A 539 18.33 -2.02 30.70
N VAL A 540 18.12 -1.78 31.98
CA VAL A 540 19.18 -1.32 32.92
C VAL A 540 19.27 -2.37 34.01
N GLU A 541 20.46 -2.96 34.20
CA GLU A 541 20.69 -4.03 35.17
C GLU A 541 19.67 -5.18 35.09
N GLY A 542 19.24 -5.52 33.87
CA GLY A 542 18.25 -6.56 33.63
C GLY A 542 16.79 -6.15 33.81
N VAL A 543 16.52 -4.91 34.27
CA VAL A 543 15.14 -4.40 34.44
C VAL A 543 14.72 -3.65 33.19
N PRO A 544 13.58 -4.04 32.56
CA PRO A 544 13.07 -3.35 31.38
C PRO A 544 12.51 -1.96 31.72
N TYR A 545 12.82 -0.98 30.89
CA TYR A 545 12.25 0.38 30.99
C TYR A 545 11.85 0.92 29.60
N ALA A 546 10.95 1.89 29.60
CA ALA A 546 10.45 2.54 28.39
C ALA A 546 11.29 3.79 28.05
N LYS A 547 12.16 3.67 27.06
CA LYS A 547 12.91 4.80 26.52
C LYS A 547 12.06 5.56 25.51
N LYS A 548 11.77 6.83 25.78
CA LYS A 548 11.10 7.70 24.83
C LYS A 548 12.05 8.12 23.71
N MET A 549 11.71 7.81 22.48
CA MET A 549 12.44 8.25 21.30
C MET A 549 12.09 9.70 20.94
N LYS A 550 13.01 10.40 20.30
CA LYS A 550 12.75 11.75 19.81
C LYS A 550 11.74 11.71 18.65
N ALA A 551 10.91 12.74 18.57
CA ALA A 551 10.03 12.92 17.43
C ALA A 551 10.83 13.06 16.13
N VAL A 552 10.30 12.52 15.05
CA VAL A 552 10.89 12.62 13.71
C VAL A 552 10.24 13.79 12.99
N ILE A 553 11.06 14.67 12.43
CA ILE A 553 10.64 15.69 11.47
C ILE A 553 11.54 15.53 10.26
N ASP A 554 10.99 15.13 9.13
CA ASP A 554 11.72 14.97 7.89
C ASP A 554 11.07 15.83 6.81
N VAL A 555 11.86 16.61 6.10
CA VAL A 555 11.39 17.47 5.01
C VAL A 555 12.25 17.22 3.79
N ASN A 556 11.59 16.90 2.68
CA ASN A 556 12.21 16.58 1.41
C ASN A 556 11.72 17.57 0.34
N LEU A 557 12.61 17.95 -0.57
CA LEU A 557 12.30 18.74 -1.74
C LEU A 557 12.63 17.96 -3.00
N PHE A 558 11.80 18.11 -4.00
CA PHE A 558 12.09 17.57 -5.32
C PHE A 558 11.84 18.65 -6.39
N GLY A 559 12.62 18.62 -7.45
CA GLY A 559 12.47 19.50 -8.58
C GLY A 559 12.77 18.78 -9.88
N GLU A 560 12.10 19.17 -10.94
CA GLU A 560 12.33 18.68 -12.30
C GLU A 560 12.33 19.86 -13.26
N TYR A 561 13.29 19.86 -14.18
CA TYR A 561 13.38 20.80 -15.30
C TYR A 561 13.36 20.03 -16.61
N LYS A 562 12.36 20.27 -17.45
CA LYS A 562 12.23 19.68 -18.78
C LYS A 562 12.95 20.56 -19.80
N PHE A 563 13.97 20.03 -20.44
CA PHE A 563 14.63 20.68 -21.57
C PHE A 563 13.70 20.66 -22.79
N ASP A 564 13.12 19.49 -23.05
CA ASP A 564 12.12 19.23 -24.09
C ASP A 564 11.11 18.13 -23.61
N ASP A 565 10.26 17.63 -24.50
CA ASP A 565 9.25 16.63 -24.16
C ASP A 565 9.84 15.26 -23.81
N ASN A 566 11.09 14.99 -24.22
CA ASN A 566 11.76 13.72 -24.05
C ASN A 566 12.83 13.74 -22.96
N PHE A 567 13.42 14.90 -22.67
CA PHE A 567 14.59 15.01 -21.82
C PHE A 567 14.37 15.98 -20.66
N SER A 568 14.63 15.51 -19.43
CA SER A 568 14.54 16.34 -18.22
C SER A 568 15.69 16.05 -17.25
N ALA A 569 15.98 17.01 -16.37
CA ALA A 569 16.84 16.85 -15.22
C ALA A 569 16.01 16.90 -13.95
N PHE A 570 16.39 16.11 -12.95
CA PHE A 570 15.74 16.11 -11.65
C PHE A 570 16.72 16.29 -10.50
N LEU A 571 16.22 16.80 -9.39
CA LEU A 571 16.93 17.00 -8.14
C LEU A 571 16.05 16.54 -6.98
N TYR A 572 16.57 15.67 -6.11
CA TYR A 572 15.98 15.31 -4.84
C TYR A 572 16.88 15.75 -3.70
N LEU A 573 16.31 16.46 -2.73
CA LEU A 573 16.98 16.89 -1.51
C LEU A 573 16.19 16.30 -0.34
N ASN A 574 16.74 15.30 0.31
CA ASN A 574 16.08 14.59 1.40
C ASN A 574 16.69 15.03 2.74
N ASN A 575 15.84 15.05 3.77
CA ASN A 575 16.19 15.47 5.13
C ASN A 575 16.90 16.85 5.14
N ILE A 576 16.27 17.85 4.50
CA ILE A 576 16.84 19.21 4.43
C ILE A 576 16.97 19.88 5.81
N ALA A 577 16.17 19.45 6.77
CA ALA A 577 16.27 19.87 8.17
C ALA A 577 17.51 19.31 8.87
N CYS A 578 18.28 18.43 8.23
CA CYS A 578 19.46 17.75 8.78
C CYS A 578 19.20 17.08 10.13
N GLN A 579 17.96 16.70 10.41
CA GLN A 579 17.59 16.09 11.67
C GLN A 579 18.20 14.70 11.78
N ARG A 580 18.81 14.44 12.94
CA ARG A 580 19.41 13.16 13.28
C ARG A 580 18.40 12.34 14.09
N TYR A 581 17.50 11.65 13.43
CA TYR A 581 16.47 10.82 14.06
C TYR A 581 16.77 9.32 13.92
N TYR A 582 16.07 8.51 14.69
CA TYR A 582 16.13 7.05 14.65
C TYR A 582 14.87 6.51 13.98
N ILE A 583 15.05 5.67 12.97
CA ILE A 583 13.95 4.93 12.33
C ILE A 583 13.50 3.79 13.24
N TRP A 584 14.47 3.09 13.81
CA TRP A 584 14.30 2.06 14.83
C TRP A 584 15.29 2.37 15.97
N ASN A 585 15.05 1.84 17.16
CA ASN A 585 15.98 2.05 18.27
C ASN A 585 17.41 1.68 17.85
N ASN A 586 18.36 2.57 18.09
CA ASN A 586 19.76 2.53 17.67
C ASN A 586 20.01 2.63 16.14
N TYR A 587 18.99 2.59 15.28
CA TYR A 587 19.12 2.73 13.83
C TYR A 587 18.84 4.16 13.38
N ARG A 588 19.91 4.91 13.25
CA ARG A 588 19.84 6.32 12.86
C ARG A 588 19.69 6.48 11.36
N ALA A 589 18.80 7.36 10.93
CA ALA A 589 18.66 7.73 9.52
C ALA A 589 19.92 8.44 8.99
N GLN A 590 20.16 8.33 7.71
CA GLN A 590 21.14 9.18 7.01
C GLN A 590 20.73 10.65 7.17
N GLY A 591 21.71 11.55 7.24
CA GLY A 591 21.46 12.99 7.29
C GLY A 591 21.00 13.54 5.95
N PHE A 592 21.30 14.80 5.70
CA PHE A 592 20.98 15.44 4.41
C PHE A 592 21.50 14.61 3.22
N ASN A 593 20.59 14.29 2.31
CA ASN A 593 20.85 13.52 1.10
C ASN A 593 20.43 14.32 -0.12
N ALA A 594 21.34 14.52 -1.07
CA ALA A 594 21.08 15.14 -2.34
C ALA A 594 21.33 14.14 -3.46
N LEU A 595 20.40 14.02 -4.39
CA LEU A 595 20.48 13.16 -5.57
C LEU A 595 20.07 13.97 -6.80
N VAL A 596 20.95 13.99 -7.81
CA VAL A 596 20.72 14.67 -9.09
C VAL A 596 20.76 13.65 -10.21
N GLY A 597 19.96 13.87 -11.24
CA GLY A 597 19.93 12.95 -12.37
C GLY A 597 19.20 13.47 -13.58
N LEU A 598 19.13 12.60 -14.57
CA LEU A 598 18.52 12.84 -15.87
C LEU A 598 17.43 11.81 -16.16
N THR A 599 16.41 12.24 -16.86
CA THR A 599 15.32 11.38 -17.35
C THR A 599 15.23 11.51 -18.86
N TYR A 600 15.13 10.37 -19.55
CA TYR A 600 14.87 10.31 -20.99
C TYR A 600 13.64 9.46 -21.27
N ILE A 601 12.71 10.01 -22.03
CA ILE A 601 11.44 9.41 -22.43
C ILE A 601 11.47 9.17 -23.94
N PHE A 602 11.15 7.96 -24.42
CA PHE A 602 11.21 7.59 -25.84
C PHE A 602 9.99 6.78 -26.31
#